data_b13bbe9ca12f23d1429753b9a9a419bf
#
_entry.id   b13bbe9ca12f23d1429753b9a9a419bf
#
_cell.length_a   1.000
_cell.length_b   1.000
_cell.length_c   1.000
_cell.angle_alpha   90.00
_cell.angle_beta   90.00
_cell.angle_gamma   90.00
#
_symmetry.space_group_name_H-M   'P 1'
#
loop_
_entity.id
_entity.type
_entity.pdbx_description
1 polymer ?
#
loop_
_entity_poly.entity_id
_entity_poly.type
_entity_poly.pdbx_seq_one_letter_code
_entity_poly.pdbx_strand_id
1 'polypeptide(L)'
;LTAFLGYLMAVAAIFLDIGNTLRILLKEEPYRTEARQKIVSLIGTSESPEVFCTELERRYKEYRKWAFEHLSEAPEEELWTRGLAPEFPAQRITPLAHELTYQFRQSMGRRVMADGCKEVIHGLHARGYTLGIISNVITTSEIPNWLAEEDLTRYFKSVLLSSSFGRRKPDPSIYLEAARRAEVAPEKCAYVGDNFSRDVTGTRAAGFGMVIILPDTAEKDEAVAPQQQPDLQDQIQQEILKR
;
A
#
# COMPACT_ATOMS: atom_id res chain seq x y z
N LEU A 1 35.47 -20.08 -11.87
CA LEU A 1 34.86 -18.72 -12.05
C LEU A 1 33.69 -18.73 -13.04
N THR A 2 33.58 -19.65 -13.98
CA THR A 2 32.53 -19.73 -15.01
C THR A 2 31.21 -20.33 -14.51
N ALA A 3 31.17 -21.00 -13.38
CA ALA A 3 29.95 -21.60 -12.81
C ALA A 3 29.12 -20.61 -11.95
N PHE A 4 29.71 -19.48 -11.55
CA PHE A 4 29.01 -18.46 -10.71
C PHE A 4 28.27 -17.39 -11.51
N LEU A 5 28.52 -17.28 -12.81
CA LEU A 5 27.81 -16.34 -13.71
C LEU A 5 26.47 -16.88 -14.25
N GLY A 6 26.12 -18.12 -13.97
CA GLY A 6 24.91 -18.77 -14.50
C GLY A 6 23.62 -18.58 -13.68
N TYR A 7 23.65 -17.86 -12.55
CA TYR A 7 22.52 -17.75 -11.62
C TYR A 7 22.01 -16.33 -11.36
N LEU A 8 22.34 -15.36 -12.19
CA LEU A 8 21.51 -14.16 -12.27
C LEU A 8 20.28 -14.55 -13.09
N MET A 9 19.28 -15.12 -12.42
CA MET A 9 17.97 -15.33 -13.03
C MET A 9 17.51 -13.97 -13.52
N ALA A 10 17.41 -13.80 -14.82
CA ALA A 10 17.01 -12.54 -15.41
C ALA A 10 15.62 -12.17 -14.87
N VAL A 11 15.51 -11.03 -14.19
CA VAL A 11 14.23 -10.48 -13.74
C VAL A 11 13.33 -10.33 -14.97
N ALA A 12 12.12 -10.89 -14.89
CA ALA A 12 11.13 -10.82 -15.95
C ALA A 12 9.95 -9.91 -15.59
N ALA A 13 9.63 -9.82 -14.28
CA ALA A 13 8.58 -8.92 -13.79
C ALA A 13 9.09 -8.02 -12.66
N ILE A 14 8.58 -6.80 -12.63
CA ILE A 14 8.86 -5.80 -11.59
C ILE A 14 7.54 -5.36 -10.96
N PHE A 15 7.41 -5.59 -9.67
CA PHE A 15 6.27 -5.15 -8.87
C PHE A 15 6.65 -3.91 -8.07
N LEU A 16 5.76 -2.92 -8.06
CA LEU A 16 5.97 -1.62 -7.44
C LEU A 16 4.96 -1.42 -6.30
N ASP A 17 5.41 -0.87 -5.17
CA ASP A 17 4.48 -0.27 -4.20
C ASP A 17 3.92 1.05 -4.74
N ILE A 18 2.91 1.57 -4.07
CA ILE A 18 2.30 2.86 -4.41
C ILE A 18 2.81 3.95 -3.46
N GLY A 19 2.58 3.79 -2.15
CA GLY A 19 2.94 4.82 -1.17
C GLY A 19 4.44 5.03 -1.08
N ASN A 20 4.91 6.27 -1.10
CA ASN A 20 6.33 6.66 -1.08
C ASN A 20 7.21 5.96 -2.15
N THR A 21 6.56 5.34 -3.13
CA THR A 21 7.21 4.68 -4.29
C THR A 21 6.74 5.34 -5.58
N LEU A 22 5.48 5.15 -5.96
CA LEU A 22 4.89 5.78 -7.15
C LEU A 22 4.13 7.06 -6.83
N ARG A 23 3.65 7.21 -5.59
CA ARG A 23 2.88 8.39 -5.14
C ARG A 23 3.40 8.87 -3.80
N ILE A 24 3.47 10.18 -3.63
CA ILE A 24 3.80 10.87 -2.38
C ILE A 24 2.58 11.59 -1.81
N LEU A 25 2.56 11.75 -0.49
CA LEU A 25 1.47 12.42 0.22
C LEU A 25 1.84 13.87 0.50
N LEU A 26 1.02 14.82 0.01
CA LEU A 26 1.13 16.25 0.30
C LEU A 26 0.07 16.65 1.34
N LYS A 27 0.50 17.21 2.47
CA LYS A 27 -0.40 17.69 3.53
C LYS A 27 -0.85 19.12 3.22
N GLU A 28 -1.83 19.28 2.35
CA GLU A 28 -2.39 20.57 1.94
C GLU A 28 -3.69 20.84 2.72
N GLU A 29 -3.68 21.78 3.66
CA GLU A 29 -4.83 22.01 4.57
C GLU A 29 -6.14 22.38 3.88
N PRO A 30 -6.21 23.24 2.84
CA PRO A 30 -7.48 23.51 2.15
C PRO A 30 -8.12 22.23 1.59
N TYR A 31 -7.29 21.37 0.99
CA TYR A 31 -7.70 20.09 0.42
C TYR A 31 -8.22 19.12 1.50
N ARG A 32 -7.49 19.00 2.61
CA ARG A 32 -7.87 18.16 3.75
C ARG A 32 -9.17 18.63 4.40
N THR A 33 -9.34 19.94 4.55
CA THR A 33 -10.55 20.56 5.13
C THR A 33 -11.78 20.26 4.29
N GLU A 34 -11.69 20.40 2.97
CA GLU A 34 -12.80 20.06 2.06
C GLU A 34 -13.23 18.60 2.21
N ALA A 35 -12.25 17.68 2.24
CA ALA A 35 -12.52 16.26 2.42
C ALA A 35 -13.19 15.95 3.77
N ARG A 36 -12.77 16.60 4.87
CA ARG A 36 -13.39 16.46 6.19
C ARG A 36 -14.84 16.94 6.20
N GLN A 37 -15.11 18.09 5.58
CA GLN A 37 -16.47 18.61 5.42
C GLN A 37 -17.36 17.65 4.63
N LYS A 38 -16.80 17.03 3.58
CA LYS A 38 -17.51 16.05 2.77
C LYS A 38 -17.89 14.80 3.57
N ILE A 39 -16.97 14.28 4.39
CA ILE A 39 -17.23 13.13 5.27
C ILE A 39 -18.42 13.41 6.20
N VAL A 40 -18.37 14.53 6.91
CA VAL A 40 -19.44 14.94 7.85
C VAL A 40 -20.79 15.10 7.14
N SER A 41 -20.78 15.69 5.95
CA SER A 41 -21.99 15.84 5.12
C SER A 41 -22.56 14.49 4.68
N LEU A 42 -21.73 13.55 4.22
CA LEU A 42 -22.13 12.20 3.81
C LEU A 42 -22.73 11.40 4.97
N ILE A 43 -22.06 11.42 6.12
CA ILE A 43 -22.54 10.74 7.33
C ILE A 43 -23.76 11.47 7.90
N GLY A 44 -23.85 12.82 7.74
CA GLY A 44 -24.92 13.64 8.28
C GLY A 44 -24.90 13.70 9.80
N THR A 45 -23.72 13.81 10.38
CA THR A 45 -23.54 14.13 11.80
C THR A 45 -23.61 15.64 12.03
N SER A 46 -23.94 16.04 13.25
CA SER A 46 -23.92 17.45 13.70
C SER A 46 -22.58 17.85 14.33
N GLU A 47 -21.65 16.92 14.44
CA GLU A 47 -20.30 17.22 14.96
C GLU A 47 -19.50 18.08 13.97
N SER A 48 -18.54 18.86 14.51
CA SER A 48 -17.63 19.60 13.64
C SER A 48 -16.73 18.62 12.85
N PRO A 49 -16.33 18.98 11.62
CA PRO A 49 -15.44 18.14 10.81
C PRO A 49 -14.15 17.76 11.52
N GLU A 50 -13.57 18.67 12.30
CA GLU A 50 -12.33 18.45 13.04
C GLU A 50 -12.49 17.42 14.14
N VAL A 51 -13.55 17.52 14.95
CA VAL A 51 -13.84 16.60 16.05
C VAL A 51 -14.12 15.20 15.51
N PHE A 52 -15.04 15.13 14.54
CA PHE A 52 -15.43 13.84 13.95
C PHE A 52 -14.26 13.13 13.26
N CYS A 53 -13.49 13.85 12.44
CA CYS A 53 -12.34 13.24 11.76
C CYS A 53 -11.19 12.88 12.70
N THR A 54 -11.00 13.58 13.82
CA THR A 54 -10.05 13.17 14.86
C THR A 54 -10.42 11.80 15.44
N GLU A 55 -11.71 11.58 15.69
CA GLU A 55 -12.17 10.27 16.17
C GLU A 55 -12.03 9.19 15.10
N LEU A 56 -12.32 9.49 13.82
CA LEU A 56 -12.06 8.56 12.72
C LEU A 56 -10.58 8.18 12.63
N GLU A 57 -9.67 9.14 12.76
CA GLU A 57 -8.23 8.88 12.74
C GLU A 57 -7.79 7.98 13.91
N ARG A 58 -8.37 8.20 15.11
CA ARG A 58 -8.12 7.34 16.29
C ARG A 58 -8.57 5.90 16.02
N ARG A 59 -9.81 5.72 15.56
CA ARG A 59 -10.36 4.39 15.21
C ARG A 59 -9.60 3.72 14.09
N TYR A 60 -9.16 4.49 13.12
CA TYR A 60 -8.35 3.97 12.02
C TYR A 60 -6.97 3.46 12.50
N LYS A 61 -6.36 4.11 13.50
CA LYS A 61 -5.13 3.59 14.12
C LYS A 61 -5.36 2.22 14.77
N GLU A 62 -6.47 2.04 15.44
CA GLU A 62 -6.85 0.75 16.04
C GLU A 62 -7.10 -0.31 14.97
N TYR A 63 -7.85 0.03 13.92
CA TYR A 63 -8.05 -0.84 12.78
C TYR A 63 -6.72 -1.23 12.12
N ARG A 64 -5.82 -0.28 11.88
CA ARG A 64 -4.49 -0.57 11.30
C ARG A 64 -3.68 -1.53 12.15
N LYS A 65 -3.73 -1.40 13.47
CA LYS A 65 -3.08 -2.34 14.39
C LYS A 65 -3.63 -3.74 14.20
N TRP A 66 -4.95 -3.89 14.24
CA TRP A 66 -5.62 -5.17 13.99
C TRP A 66 -5.25 -5.75 12.61
N ALA A 67 -5.34 -4.93 11.57
CA ALA A 67 -5.04 -5.35 10.20
C ALA A 67 -3.59 -5.83 10.04
N PHE A 68 -2.65 -5.18 10.74
CA PHE A 68 -1.24 -5.57 10.76
C PHE A 68 -1.02 -6.88 11.51
N GLU A 69 -1.61 -7.04 12.70
CA GLU A 69 -1.50 -8.25 13.52
C GLU A 69 -2.08 -9.50 12.82
N HIS A 70 -3.17 -9.32 12.05
CA HIS A 70 -3.86 -10.42 11.37
C HIS A 70 -3.47 -10.56 9.89
N LEU A 71 -2.62 -9.68 9.37
CA LEU A 71 -2.23 -9.59 7.95
C LEU A 71 -3.45 -9.61 7.01
N SER A 72 -4.51 -8.95 7.44
CA SER A 72 -5.81 -8.95 6.77
C SER A 72 -6.30 -7.54 6.49
N GLU A 73 -7.13 -7.39 5.46
CA GLU A 73 -7.81 -6.14 5.11
C GLU A 73 -9.31 -6.39 5.14
N ALA A 74 -10.04 -5.55 5.87
CA ALA A 74 -11.49 -5.61 5.85
C ALA A 74 -12.06 -4.97 4.57
N PRO A 75 -13.19 -5.47 4.04
CA PRO A 75 -13.96 -4.74 3.04
C PRO A 75 -14.33 -3.34 3.53
N GLU A 76 -14.47 -2.38 2.62
CA GLU A 76 -14.77 -0.98 2.96
C GLU A 76 -16.06 -0.84 3.79
N GLU A 77 -17.08 -1.64 3.47
CA GLU A 77 -18.35 -1.64 4.20
C GLU A 77 -18.17 -2.08 5.66
N GLU A 78 -17.35 -3.12 5.90
CA GLU A 78 -17.06 -3.57 7.27
C GLU A 78 -16.17 -2.57 8.00
N LEU A 79 -15.17 -2.01 7.33
CA LEU A 79 -14.31 -0.98 7.89
C LEU A 79 -15.15 0.19 8.45
N TRP A 80 -16.16 0.63 7.69
CA TRP A 80 -17.00 1.73 8.11
C TRP A 80 -18.06 1.33 9.13
N THR A 81 -18.82 0.26 8.88
CA THR A 81 -19.96 -0.10 9.74
C THR A 81 -19.57 -0.70 11.08
N ARG A 82 -18.37 -1.31 11.19
CA ARG A 82 -17.88 -1.93 12.42
C ARG A 82 -16.70 -1.21 13.04
N GLY A 83 -15.92 -0.49 12.24
CA GLY A 83 -14.68 0.14 12.70
C GLY A 83 -14.77 1.65 12.84
N LEU A 84 -15.05 2.37 11.74
CA LEU A 84 -14.91 3.83 11.72
C LEU A 84 -16.15 4.58 12.19
N ALA A 85 -17.36 4.11 11.85
CA ALA A 85 -18.61 4.79 12.18
C ALA A 85 -19.69 3.81 12.70
N PRO A 86 -19.39 2.95 13.71
CA PRO A 86 -20.30 1.90 14.19
C PRO A 86 -21.55 2.45 14.87
N GLU A 87 -21.58 3.69 15.31
CA GLU A 87 -22.72 4.38 15.92
C GLU A 87 -23.81 4.75 14.92
N PHE A 88 -23.51 4.71 13.63
CA PHE A 88 -24.49 5.00 12.58
C PHE A 88 -25.10 3.71 12.01
N PRO A 89 -26.40 3.73 11.63
CA PRO A 89 -27.05 2.54 11.09
C PRO A 89 -26.31 2.00 9.84
N ALA A 90 -26.00 0.71 9.84
CA ALA A 90 -25.25 0.06 8.74
C ALA A 90 -25.93 0.27 7.37
N GLN A 91 -27.28 0.26 7.32
CA GLN A 91 -28.05 0.49 6.09
C GLN A 91 -27.79 1.86 5.48
N ARG A 92 -27.42 2.86 6.31
CA ARG A 92 -27.07 4.20 5.86
C ARG A 92 -25.61 4.26 5.40
N ILE A 93 -24.71 3.59 6.11
CA ILE A 93 -23.27 3.69 5.88
C ILE A 93 -22.81 2.82 4.71
N THR A 94 -23.32 1.60 4.59
CA THR A 94 -22.90 0.64 3.56
C THR A 94 -22.90 1.22 2.14
N PRO A 95 -23.95 1.90 1.65
CA PRO A 95 -23.93 2.46 0.29
C PRO A 95 -22.96 3.63 0.11
N LEU A 96 -22.47 4.22 1.20
CA LEU A 96 -21.53 5.33 1.19
C LEU A 96 -20.08 4.91 1.42
N ALA A 97 -19.83 3.64 1.75
CA ALA A 97 -18.53 3.17 2.24
C ALA A 97 -17.36 3.50 1.29
N HIS A 98 -17.54 3.33 -0.01
CA HIS A 98 -16.51 3.64 -0.99
C HIS A 98 -16.17 5.14 -1.04
N GLU A 99 -17.21 5.99 -1.08
CA GLU A 99 -17.03 7.45 -1.09
C GLU A 99 -16.44 7.93 0.24
N LEU A 100 -16.92 7.41 1.35
CA LEU A 100 -16.39 7.72 2.67
C LEU A 100 -14.90 7.31 2.79
N THR A 101 -14.52 6.13 2.29
CA THR A 101 -13.13 5.69 2.26
C THR A 101 -12.27 6.62 1.40
N TYR A 102 -12.77 6.99 0.23
CA TYR A 102 -12.08 7.93 -0.64
C TYR A 102 -11.86 9.27 0.09
N GLN A 103 -12.93 9.89 0.62
CA GLN A 103 -12.84 11.17 1.33
C GLN A 103 -11.96 11.08 2.59
N PHE A 104 -12.02 9.97 3.33
CA PHE A 104 -11.15 9.76 4.49
C PHE A 104 -9.67 9.71 4.08
N ARG A 105 -9.34 9.11 2.95
CA ARG A 105 -7.97 9.13 2.44
C ARG A 105 -7.54 10.53 1.98
N GLN A 106 -8.48 11.33 1.40
CA GLN A 106 -8.20 12.71 1.02
C GLN A 106 -8.01 13.61 2.27
N SER A 107 -8.73 13.35 3.36
CA SER A 107 -8.56 14.11 4.61
C SER A 107 -7.18 13.92 5.25
N MET A 108 -6.45 12.87 4.89
CA MET A 108 -5.05 12.69 5.29
C MET A 108 -4.07 13.53 4.47
N GLY A 109 -4.45 13.90 3.24
CA GLY A 109 -3.65 14.67 2.30
C GLY A 109 -3.84 14.23 0.85
N ARG A 110 -3.40 15.07 -0.07
CA ARG A 110 -3.45 14.81 -1.51
C ARG A 110 -2.29 13.89 -1.93
N ARG A 111 -2.61 12.84 -2.65
CA ARG A 111 -1.60 11.93 -3.20
C ARG A 111 -1.30 12.31 -4.63
N VAL A 112 -0.05 12.66 -4.88
CA VAL A 112 0.44 13.02 -6.21
C VAL A 112 1.45 11.99 -6.69
N MET A 113 1.62 11.89 -8.00
CA MET A 113 2.66 11.06 -8.58
C MET A 113 4.03 11.58 -8.15
N ALA A 114 4.95 10.68 -7.81
CA ALA A 114 6.33 11.04 -7.54
C ALA A 114 7.04 11.43 -8.86
N ASP A 115 7.98 12.37 -8.77
CA ASP A 115 8.69 12.86 -9.92
C ASP A 115 9.45 11.74 -10.64
N GLY A 116 9.40 11.75 -11.97
CA GLY A 116 10.06 10.75 -12.81
C GLY A 116 9.36 9.38 -12.90
N CYS A 117 8.26 9.17 -12.19
CA CYS A 117 7.58 7.86 -12.17
C CYS A 117 7.05 7.43 -13.55
N LYS A 118 6.46 8.34 -14.32
CA LYS A 118 5.97 8.02 -15.67
C LYS A 118 7.10 7.55 -16.58
N GLU A 119 8.21 8.25 -16.56
CA GLU A 119 9.41 7.95 -17.34
C GLU A 119 9.97 6.58 -16.96
N VAL A 120 10.01 6.28 -15.67
CA VAL A 120 10.46 4.97 -15.17
C VAL A 120 9.53 3.85 -15.62
N ILE A 121 8.20 4.01 -15.48
CA ILE A 121 7.21 3.02 -15.91
C ILE A 121 7.35 2.75 -17.41
N HIS A 122 7.39 3.82 -18.23
CA HIS A 122 7.57 3.69 -19.68
C HIS A 122 8.90 3.04 -20.03
N GLY A 123 9.98 3.45 -19.37
CA GLY A 123 11.32 2.91 -19.61
C GLY A 123 11.45 1.42 -19.24
N LEU A 124 10.82 0.97 -18.15
CA LEU A 124 10.80 -0.43 -17.77
C LEU A 124 9.96 -1.27 -18.74
N HIS A 125 8.79 -0.76 -19.12
CA HIS A 125 7.92 -1.42 -20.10
C HIS A 125 8.60 -1.54 -21.46
N ALA A 126 9.26 -0.47 -21.94
CA ALA A 126 9.99 -0.48 -23.21
C ALA A 126 11.18 -1.46 -23.22
N ARG A 127 11.73 -1.81 -22.06
CA ARG A 127 12.75 -2.85 -21.90
C ARG A 127 12.19 -4.27 -21.84
N GLY A 128 10.87 -4.42 -21.95
CA GLY A 128 10.19 -5.72 -21.98
C GLY A 128 9.88 -6.32 -20.62
N TYR A 129 10.01 -5.57 -19.51
CA TYR A 129 9.59 -6.06 -18.20
C TYR A 129 8.05 -6.11 -18.10
N THR A 130 7.54 -7.19 -17.54
CA THR A 130 6.15 -7.24 -17.06
C THR A 130 6.04 -6.41 -15.78
N LEU A 131 5.12 -5.44 -15.75
CA LEU A 131 4.94 -4.59 -14.58
C LEU A 131 3.71 -5.00 -13.78
N GLY A 132 3.80 -4.86 -12.45
CA GLY A 132 2.71 -5.06 -11.53
C GLY A 132 2.74 -4.09 -10.35
N ILE A 133 1.63 -4.02 -9.63
CA ILE A 133 1.48 -3.25 -8.40
C ILE A 133 1.07 -4.20 -7.29
N ILE A 134 1.68 -4.05 -6.10
CA ILE A 134 1.25 -4.72 -4.87
C ILE A 134 1.21 -3.67 -3.76
N SER A 135 0.01 -3.30 -3.30
CA SER A 135 -0.14 -2.23 -2.31
C SER A 135 -1.09 -2.57 -1.18
N ASN A 136 -0.71 -2.20 0.06
CA ASN A 136 -1.60 -2.19 1.20
C ASN A 136 -2.43 -0.92 1.19
N VAL A 137 -3.71 -1.03 0.91
CA VAL A 137 -4.63 0.10 0.80
C VAL A 137 -6.04 -0.30 1.23
N ILE A 138 -6.78 0.61 1.87
CA ILE A 138 -8.15 0.37 2.35
C ILE A 138 -9.24 0.61 1.29
N THR A 139 -8.88 1.18 0.14
CA THR A 139 -9.82 1.49 -0.94
C THR A 139 -9.62 0.56 -2.13
N THR A 140 -10.70 0.18 -2.78
CA THR A 140 -10.67 -0.65 -3.99
C THR A 140 -10.59 0.18 -5.27
N SER A 141 -10.99 1.45 -5.24
CA SER A 141 -11.18 2.31 -6.42
C SER A 141 -10.06 3.34 -6.66
N GLU A 142 -9.43 3.87 -5.60
CA GLU A 142 -8.48 4.99 -5.72
C GLU A 142 -7.31 4.69 -6.67
N ILE A 143 -6.71 3.50 -6.56
CA ILE A 143 -5.55 3.16 -7.40
C ILE A 143 -5.95 2.89 -8.85
N PRO A 144 -7.00 2.09 -9.14
CA PRO A 144 -7.50 1.94 -10.51
C PRO A 144 -7.88 3.26 -11.17
N ASN A 145 -8.58 4.15 -10.45
CA ASN A 145 -8.96 5.47 -10.98
C ASN A 145 -7.74 6.32 -11.30
N TRP A 146 -6.79 6.41 -10.36
CA TRP A 146 -5.53 7.12 -10.59
C TRP A 146 -4.75 6.59 -11.81
N LEU A 147 -4.65 5.26 -11.96
CA LEU A 147 -3.98 4.67 -13.12
C LEU A 147 -4.70 5.02 -14.43
N ALA A 148 -6.02 5.10 -14.42
CA ALA A 148 -6.81 5.50 -15.58
C ALA A 148 -6.62 7.00 -15.90
N GLU A 149 -6.67 7.87 -14.90
CA GLU A 149 -6.45 9.32 -15.02
C GLU A 149 -5.07 9.65 -15.59
N GLU A 150 -4.05 8.88 -15.20
CA GLU A 150 -2.67 9.06 -15.64
C GLU A 150 -2.33 8.31 -16.96
N ASP A 151 -3.30 7.61 -17.54
CA ASP A 151 -3.12 6.74 -18.75
C ASP A 151 -2.05 5.65 -18.53
N LEU A 152 -1.99 5.09 -17.30
CA LEU A 152 -1.01 4.10 -16.89
C LEU A 152 -1.55 2.66 -16.82
N THR A 153 -2.87 2.45 -16.85
CA THR A 153 -3.51 1.14 -16.68
C THR A 153 -2.92 0.07 -17.60
N ARG A 154 -2.65 0.42 -18.86
CA ARG A 154 -2.14 -0.50 -19.89
C ARG A 154 -0.73 -1.05 -19.62
N TYR A 155 0.04 -0.41 -18.74
CA TYR A 155 1.41 -0.82 -18.44
C TYR A 155 1.48 -1.90 -17.36
N PHE A 156 0.42 -2.08 -16.57
CA PHE A 156 0.41 -3.01 -15.44
C PHE A 156 -0.42 -4.25 -15.74
N LYS A 157 0.25 -5.39 -15.89
CA LYS A 157 -0.42 -6.70 -16.09
C LYS A 157 -1.11 -7.20 -14.82
N SER A 158 -0.61 -6.83 -13.65
CA SER A 158 -1.16 -7.22 -12.35
C SER A 158 -1.24 -6.00 -11.42
N VAL A 159 -2.44 -5.68 -10.95
CA VAL A 159 -2.67 -4.68 -9.89
C VAL A 159 -3.34 -5.40 -8.73
N LEU A 160 -2.60 -5.61 -7.65
CA LEU A 160 -3.07 -6.34 -6.48
C LEU A 160 -3.09 -5.42 -5.26
N LEU A 161 -4.29 -5.19 -4.75
CA LEU A 161 -4.57 -4.32 -3.61
C LEU A 161 -5.05 -5.17 -2.44
N SER A 162 -4.57 -4.89 -1.23
CA SER A 162 -5.02 -5.61 -0.03
C SER A 162 -6.53 -5.52 0.18
N SER A 163 -7.13 -4.37 -0.12
CA SER A 163 -8.58 -4.13 -0.03
C SER A 163 -9.44 -5.07 -0.88
N SER A 164 -8.95 -5.49 -2.05
CA SER A 164 -9.66 -6.41 -2.93
C SER A 164 -9.22 -7.86 -2.76
N PHE A 165 -8.04 -8.10 -2.19
CA PHE A 165 -7.50 -9.45 -1.97
C PHE A 165 -7.82 -10.00 -0.57
N GLY A 166 -8.02 -9.12 0.42
CA GLY A 166 -8.27 -9.49 1.82
C GLY A 166 -7.02 -9.81 2.64
N ARG A 167 -5.84 -9.92 2.01
CA ARG A 167 -4.56 -10.11 2.69
C ARG A 167 -3.62 -8.94 2.43
N ARG A 168 -2.75 -8.68 3.40
CA ARG A 168 -1.83 -7.53 3.40
C ARG A 168 -0.38 -7.98 3.38
N LYS A 169 0.50 -7.20 2.76
CA LYS A 169 1.95 -7.32 2.99
C LYS A 169 2.24 -7.18 4.49
N PRO A 170 3.10 -8.01 5.07
CA PRO A 170 4.03 -8.95 4.48
C PRO A 170 3.52 -10.40 4.25
N ASP A 171 2.20 -10.68 4.29
CA ASP A 171 1.69 -12.01 3.97
C ASP A 171 2.19 -12.43 2.57
N PRO A 172 2.91 -13.57 2.43
CA PRO A 172 3.47 -13.99 1.14
C PRO A 172 2.40 -14.26 0.07
N SER A 173 1.17 -14.56 0.46
CA SER A 173 0.09 -14.87 -0.48
C SER A 173 -0.24 -13.72 -1.43
N ILE A 174 -0.12 -12.45 -0.99
CA ILE A 174 -0.37 -11.29 -1.86
C ILE A 174 0.70 -11.17 -2.95
N TYR A 175 1.95 -11.49 -2.64
CA TYR A 175 3.04 -11.48 -3.62
C TYR A 175 2.92 -12.64 -4.61
N LEU A 176 2.62 -13.83 -4.09
CA LEU A 176 2.42 -15.03 -4.92
C LEU A 176 1.24 -14.87 -5.89
N GLU A 177 0.13 -14.32 -5.42
CA GLU A 177 -1.03 -14.04 -6.29
C GLU A 177 -0.69 -12.97 -7.34
N ALA A 178 0.09 -11.94 -6.99
CA ALA A 178 0.52 -10.93 -7.94
C ALA A 178 1.42 -11.54 -9.05
N ALA A 179 2.37 -12.39 -8.67
CA ALA A 179 3.24 -13.12 -9.61
C ALA A 179 2.43 -14.06 -10.51
N ARG A 180 1.45 -14.79 -9.94
CA ARG A 180 0.53 -15.67 -10.68
C ARG A 180 -0.27 -14.88 -11.73
N ARG A 181 -0.83 -13.73 -11.37
CA ARG A 181 -1.56 -12.85 -12.32
C ARG A 181 -0.66 -12.28 -13.40
N ALA A 182 0.59 -12.03 -13.08
CA ALA A 182 1.60 -11.59 -14.04
C ALA A 182 2.11 -12.74 -14.94
N GLU A 183 1.80 -14.01 -14.60
CA GLU A 183 2.28 -15.22 -15.27
C GLU A 183 3.81 -15.34 -15.26
N VAL A 184 4.44 -14.91 -14.15
CA VAL A 184 5.89 -14.96 -13.94
C VAL A 184 6.19 -15.73 -12.67
N ALA A 185 7.18 -16.62 -12.72
CA ALA A 185 7.63 -17.36 -11.56
C ALA A 185 8.24 -16.43 -10.51
N PRO A 186 7.98 -16.64 -9.20
CA PRO A 186 8.41 -15.72 -8.13
C PRO A 186 9.90 -15.39 -8.16
N GLU A 187 10.76 -16.37 -8.42
CA GLU A 187 12.21 -16.21 -8.48
C GLU A 187 12.68 -15.27 -9.63
N LYS A 188 11.82 -14.98 -10.60
CA LYS A 188 12.03 -14.02 -11.69
C LYS A 188 11.35 -12.68 -11.44
N CYS A 189 10.76 -12.49 -10.26
CA CYS A 189 10.11 -11.25 -9.86
C CYS A 189 11.06 -10.38 -9.03
N ALA A 190 11.08 -9.09 -9.33
CA ALA A 190 11.63 -8.06 -8.47
C ALA A 190 10.50 -7.27 -7.81
N TYR A 191 10.75 -6.74 -6.63
CA TYR A 191 9.85 -5.85 -5.93
C TYR A 191 10.57 -4.55 -5.56
N VAL A 192 9.90 -3.41 -5.73
CA VAL A 192 10.39 -2.09 -5.32
C VAL A 192 9.39 -1.47 -4.36
N GLY A 193 9.85 -1.08 -3.18
CA GLY A 193 9.01 -0.44 -2.16
C GLY A 193 9.82 0.42 -1.20
N ASP A 194 9.17 0.96 -0.17
CA ASP A 194 9.74 1.90 0.80
C ASP A 194 9.92 1.31 2.20
N ASN A 195 9.30 0.16 2.49
CA ASN A 195 9.26 -0.38 3.85
C ASN A 195 10.08 -1.66 3.98
N PHE A 196 11.25 -1.54 4.59
CA PHE A 196 12.18 -2.66 4.74
C PHE A 196 11.55 -3.88 5.42
N SER A 197 10.96 -3.71 6.60
CA SER A 197 10.45 -4.85 7.38
C SER A 197 9.33 -5.60 6.66
N ARG A 198 8.39 -4.88 6.08
CA ARG A 198 7.23 -5.43 5.38
C ARG A 198 7.61 -6.03 4.03
N ASP A 199 8.34 -5.25 3.23
CA ASP A 199 8.55 -5.59 1.82
C ASP A 199 9.65 -6.64 1.66
N VAL A 200 10.72 -6.60 2.46
CA VAL A 200 11.76 -7.64 2.45
C VAL A 200 11.23 -8.96 3.02
N THR A 201 10.51 -8.91 4.15
CA THR A 201 9.98 -10.14 4.77
C THR A 201 8.99 -10.84 3.83
N GLY A 202 8.04 -10.11 3.27
CA GLY A 202 7.00 -10.68 2.41
C GLY A 202 7.56 -11.24 1.09
N THR A 203 8.44 -10.48 0.42
CA THR A 203 9.05 -10.92 -0.85
C THR A 203 9.95 -12.14 -0.67
N ARG A 204 10.74 -12.19 0.41
CA ARG A 204 11.58 -13.37 0.73
C ARG A 204 10.72 -14.60 0.99
N ALA A 205 9.66 -14.45 1.79
CA ALA A 205 8.75 -15.56 2.08
C ALA A 205 8.01 -16.05 0.82
N ALA A 206 7.76 -15.15 -0.15
CA ALA A 206 7.18 -15.49 -1.45
C ALA A 206 8.18 -16.03 -2.48
N GLY A 207 9.48 -16.02 -2.18
CA GLY A 207 10.53 -16.50 -3.09
C GLY A 207 10.85 -15.55 -4.24
N PHE A 208 10.60 -14.24 -4.09
CA PHE A 208 11.01 -13.25 -5.10
C PHE A 208 12.52 -13.17 -5.22
N GLY A 209 13.01 -13.07 -6.46
CA GLY A 209 14.44 -13.07 -6.75
C GLY A 209 15.18 -11.80 -6.35
N MET A 210 14.46 -10.67 -6.23
CA MET A 210 15.05 -9.38 -5.89
C MET A 210 14.08 -8.50 -5.11
N VAL A 211 14.59 -7.73 -4.17
CA VAL A 211 13.87 -6.63 -3.52
C VAL A 211 14.75 -5.39 -3.49
N ILE A 212 14.17 -4.25 -3.85
CA ILE A 212 14.82 -2.93 -3.84
C ILE A 212 14.01 -2.06 -2.88
N ILE A 213 14.69 -1.51 -1.89
CA ILE A 213 14.07 -0.59 -0.92
C ILE A 213 14.56 0.82 -1.25
N LEU A 214 13.61 1.67 -1.57
CA LEU A 214 13.86 3.08 -1.79
C LEU A 214 14.14 3.76 -0.44
N PRO A 215 15.09 4.71 -0.39
CA PRO A 215 15.32 5.47 0.82
C PRO A 215 14.06 6.26 1.20
N ASP A 216 13.78 6.32 2.50
CA ASP A 216 12.68 7.12 3.04
C ASP A 216 12.95 8.60 2.78
N THR A 217 12.25 9.20 1.84
CA THR A 217 12.35 10.63 1.49
C THR A 217 11.27 11.47 2.16
N ALA A 218 10.30 10.83 2.81
CA ALA A 218 9.26 11.50 3.59
C ALA A 218 9.65 11.57 5.06
N GLU A 219 9.37 12.69 5.72
CA GLU A 219 9.33 12.74 7.18
C GLU A 219 8.40 11.61 7.67
N LYS A 220 8.94 10.74 8.51
CA LYS A 220 8.19 9.60 9.05
C LYS A 220 6.90 10.13 9.67
N ASP A 221 5.76 9.72 9.16
CA ASP A 221 4.52 9.83 9.92
C ASP A 221 4.74 9.05 11.22
N GLU A 222 4.91 9.77 12.33
CA GLU A 222 5.05 9.23 13.70
C GLU A 222 3.73 8.60 14.16
N ALA A 223 3.23 7.60 13.45
CA ALA A 223 2.04 6.89 13.87
C ALA A 223 2.26 5.39 13.74
N VAL A 224 2.52 4.82 14.92
CA VAL A 224 2.82 3.42 15.21
C VAL A 224 4.31 3.12 15.01
N ALA A 225 5.13 3.59 15.97
CA ALA A 225 6.38 2.92 16.24
C ALA A 225 6.07 1.43 16.49
N PRO A 226 6.69 0.49 15.78
CA PRO A 226 6.66 -0.89 16.22
C PRO A 226 7.21 -0.86 17.65
N GLN A 227 6.48 -1.46 18.59
CA GLN A 227 7.11 -1.83 19.86
C GLN A 227 8.38 -2.55 19.46
N GLN A 228 9.51 -2.02 19.91
CA GLN A 228 10.83 -2.56 19.70
C GLN A 228 10.80 -4.05 20.08
N GLN A 229 10.60 -4.92 19.09
CA GLN A 229 11.22 -6.22 19.20
C GLN A 229 12.71 -5.95 19.11
N PRO A 230 13.49 -6.38 20.09
CA PRO A 230 14.92 -6.19 20.02
C PRO A 230 15.40 -6.88 18.74
N ASP A 231 15.76 -6.06 17.76
CA ASP A 231 16.92 -6.28 16.97
C ASP A 231 16.96 -7.44 15.99
N LEU A 232 16.00 -7.49 15.05
CA LEU A 232 16.19 -8.30 13.85
C LEU A 232 17.29 -7.69 12.94
N GLN A 233 17.49 -6.38 12.98
CA GLN A 233 18.59 -5.70 12.27
C GLN A 233 19.95 -6.08 12.83
N ASP A 234 20.11 -6.10 14.15
CA ASP A 234 21.37 -6.53 14.79
C ASP A 234 21.58 -8.03 14.62
N GLN A 235 20.54 -8.86 14.64
CA GLN A 235 20.66 -10.28 14.37
C GLN A 235 21.10 -10.58 12.93
N ILE A 236 20.55 -9.87 11.95
CA ILE A 236 20.95 -10.01 10.53
C ILE A 236 22.36 -9.47 10.32
N GLN A 237 22.74 -8.35 10.95
CA GLN A 237 24.08 -7.78 10.83
C GLN A 237 25.13 -8.65 11.51
N GLN A 238 24.81 -9.25 12.65
CA GLN A 238 25.69 -10.23 13.31
C GLN A 238 25.83 -11.54 12.53
N GLU A 239 24.78 -11.98 11.81
CA GLU A 239 24.86 -13.19 10.99
C GLU A 239 25.68 -12.96 9.71
N ILE A 240 25.63 -11.74 9.14
CA ILE A 240 26.47 -11.36 7.98
C ILE A 240 27.94 -11.23 8.38
N LEU A 241 28.25 -10.80 9.60
CA LEU A 241 29.64 -10.65 10.09
C LEU A 241 30.27 -11.96 10.55
N LYS A 242 29.49 -13.05 10.68
CA LYS A 242 29.95 -14.39 11.05
C LYS A 242 30.31 -15.28 9.85
N ARG A 243 30.15 -14.79 8.63
CA ARG A 243 30.53 -15.44 7.37
C ARG A 243 31.67 -14.71 6.67
#